data_73be4c2213ea961f237b1a96ea886f53
#
_entry.id   73be4c2213ea961f237b1a96ea886f53
#
_cell.length_a   1.000
_cell.length_b   1.000
_cell.length_c   1.000
_cell.angle_alpha   90.00
_cell.angle_beta   90.00
_cell.angle_gamma   90.00
#
_symmetry.space_group_name_H-M   'P 1'
#
loop_
_entity.id
_entity.type
_entity.pdbx_description
1 polymer ?
#
loop_
_entity_poly.entity_id
_entity_poly.type
_entity_poly.pdbx_seq_one_letter_code
_entity_poly.pdbx_strand_id
1 'polypeptide(L)'
;MCMIDHLDDIMDAGIDCIKIEGRAKSAYYAAIVTGAYRHVLDDVAAGREVDPVWRDEVEHVSHRHYSTGFYYGQPGQYYDNSRYIRDWQVCAVVTDCDADGNATLSLRNKFAAGDEIELVGPDSRPFTMTAPVMHDLEGFELYEPRTPQTVFKMKLPRYVPPMSFVRHAVSLGAKD
;
A
#
# COMPACT_ATOMS: atom_id res chain seq x y z
N MET A 1 3.14 -0.76 17.30
CA MET A 1 1.89 -1.38 17.76
C MET A 1 0.96 -1.51 16.57
N CYS A 2 0.32 -2.66 16.40
CA CYS A 2 -0.71 -2.91 15.40
C CYS A 2 -1.83 -3.71 16.07
N MET A 3 -3.08 -3.29 15.84
CA MET A 3 -4.27 -3.87 16.46
C MET A 3 -5.28 -4.33 15.39
N ILE A 4 -4.84 -4.49 14.14
CA ILE A 4 -5.76 -4.78 13.03
C ILE A 4 -6.49 -6.12 13.20
N ASP A 5 -5.85 -7.09 13.84
CA ASP A 5 -6.42 -8.41 14.12
C ASP A 5 -7.38 -8.45 15.34
N HIS A 6 -7.56 -7.32 16.01
CA HIS A 6 -8.28 -7.18 17.28
C HIS A 6 -9.27 -6.01 17.26
N LEU A 7 -9.78 -5.65 16.09
CA LEU A 7 -10.71 -4.52 15.96
C LEU A 7 -12.09 -4.85 16.53
N ASP A 8 -12.47 -6.13 16.52
CA ASP A 8 -13.64 -6.65 17.22
C ASP A 8 -13.55 -6.40 18.74
N ASP A 9 -12.45 -6.78 19.38
CA ASP A 9 -12.23 -6.53 20.80
C ASP A 9 -12.27 -5.04 21.15
N ILE A 10 -11.72 -4.18 20.27
CA ILE A 10 -11.73 -2.73 20.45
C ILE A 10 -13.16 -2.19 20.37
N MET A 11 -13.96 -2.67 19.42
CA MET A 11 -15.36 -2.28 19.27
C MET A 11 -16.20 -2.76 20.43
N ASP A 12 -16.01 -4.01 20.88
CA ASP A 12 -16.73 -4.60 22.02
C ASP A 12 -16.38 -3.89 23.34
N ALA A 13 -15.18 -3.36 23.46
CA ALA A 13 -14.77 -2.51 24.59
C ALA A 13 -15.43 -1.11 24.58
N GLY A 14 -16.23 -0.78 23.59
CA GLY A 14 -16.93 0.51 23.46
C GLY A 14 -16.03 1.69 23.11
N ILE A 15 -14.97 1.46 22.36
CA ILE A 15 -14.07 2.52 21.87
C ILE A 15 -14.68 3.21 20.66
N ASP A 16 -14.94 4.50 20.77
CA ASP A 16 -15.57 5.31 19.71
C ASP A 16 -14.60 5.79 18.61
N CYS A 17 -13.29 5.83 18.90
CA CYS A 17 -12.33 6.42 17.98
C CYS A 17 -10.95 5.76 18.10
N ILE A 18 -10.36 5.46 16.94
CA ILE A 18 -9.00 4.92 16.83
C ILE A 18 -8.11 5.99 16.21
N LYS A 19 -6.94 6.24 16.81
CA LYS A 19 -5.93 7.15 16.29
C LYS A 19 -4.78 6.39 15.65
N ILE A 20 -4.54 6.64 14.37
CA ILE A 20 -3.38 6.15 13.63
C ILE A 20 -2.28 7.21 13.67
N GLU A 21 -1.08 6.83 14.11
CA GLU A 21 0.08 7.74 14.12
C GLU A 21 0.88 7.57 12.83
N GLY A 22 0.98 8.65 12.08
CA GLY A 22 1.66 8.67 10.79
C GLY A 22 2.44 9.95 10.50
N ARG A 23 2.62 10.87 11.49
CA ARG A 23 3.23 12.19 11.27
C ARG A 23 4.62 12.14 10.63
N ALA A 24 5.43 11.16 10.99
CA ALA A 24 6.78 10.97 10.46
C ALA A 24 6.83 9.97 9.29
N LYS A 25 5.68 9.60 8.73
CA LYS A 25 5.54 8.59 7.67
C LYS A 25 5.14 9.24 6.35
N SER A 26 5.24 8.46 5.26
CA SER A 26 4.83 8.91 3.93
C SER A 26 3.30 8.94 3.77
N ALA A 27 2.82 9.65 2.74
CA ALA A 27 1.41 9.61 2.35
C ALA A 27 0.94 8.18 2.01
N TYR A 28 1.81 7.38 1.40
CA TYR A 28 1.56 5.96 1.14
C TYR A 28 1.28 5.19 2.44
N TYR A 29 2.12 5.35 3.46
CA TYR A 29 1.88 4.72 4.77
C TYR A 29 0.51 5.10 5.33
N ALA A 30 0.19 6.39 5.34
CA ALA A 30 -1.08 6.88 5.88
C ALA A 30 -2.27 6.30 5.10
N ALA A 31 -2.21 6.27 3.77
CA ALA A 31 -3.27 5.74 2.92
C ALA A 31 -3.48 4.24 3.14
N ILE A 32 -2.40 3.45 3.08
CA ILE A 32 -2.51 1.99 3.20
C ILE A 32 -3.00 1.57 4.59
N VAL A 33 -2.39 2.10 5.65
CA VAL A 33 -2.80 1.73 7.02
C VAL A 33 -4.24 2.18 7.30
N THR A 34 -4.61 3.39 6.91
CA THR A 34 -5.99 3.87 7.13
C THR A 34 -6.99 3.07 6.31
N GLY A 35 -6.67 2.75 5.06
CA GLY A 35 -7.51 1.92 4.18
C GLY A 35 -7.72 0.53 4.76
N ALA A 36 -6.64 -0.16 5.15
CA ALA A 36 -6.72 -1.49 5.74
C ALA A 36 -7.59 -1.50 7.01
N TYR A 37 -7.34 -0.58 7.93
CA TYR A 37 -8.16 -0.46 9.15
C TYR A 37 -9.62 -0.13 8.83
N ARG A 38 -9.90 0.70 7.83
CA ARG A 38 -11.27 1.04 7.44
C ARG A 38 -12.03 -0.18 6.91
N HIS A 39 -11.41 -0.95 6.03
CA HIS A 39 -12.02 -2.16 5.49
C HIS A 39 -12.30 -3.20 6.59
N VAL A 40 -11.35 -3.46 7.48
CA VAL A 40 -11.56 -4.39 8.60
C VAL A 40 -12.65 -3.91 9.53
N LEU A 41 -12.69 -2.61 9.89
CA LEU A 41 -13.75 -2.06 10.73
C LEU A 41 -15.13 -2.19 10.08
N ASP A 42 -15.23 -1.97 8.77
CA ASP A 42 -16.51 -2.11 8.05
C ASP A 42 -16.98 -3.57 7.99
N ASP A 43 -16.07 -4.52 7.88
CA ASP A 43 -16.38 -5.94 7.91
C ASP A 43 -16.83 -6.38 9.30
N VAL A 44 -16.07 -6.04 10.35
CA VAL A 44 -16.42 -6.35 11.75
C VAL A 44 -17.77 -5.72 12.11
N ALA A 45 -17.98 -4.44 11.81
CA ALA A 45 -19.25 -3.75 12.11
C ALA A 45 -20.46 -4.36 11.39
N ALA A 46 -20.25 -4.94 10.22
CA ALA A 46 -21.29 -5.62 9.45
C ALA A 46 -21.43 -7.12 9.78
N GLY A 47 -20.63 -7.64 10.70
CA GLY A 47 -20.59 -9.06 11.04
C GLY A 47 -20.12 -9.95 9.88
N ARG A 48 -19.31 -9.41 8.98
CA ARG A 48 -18.73 -10.16 7.86
C ARG A 48 -17.39 -10.76 8.25
N GLU A 49 -16.99 -11.81 7.54
CA GLU A 49 -15.64 -12.33 7.62
C GLU A 49 -14.64 -11.29 7.07
N VAL A 50 -13.61 -11.03 7.85
CA VAL A 50 -12.55 -10.08 7.46
C VAL A 50 -11.68 -10.69 6.37
N ASP A 51 -11.50 -9.97 5.25
CA ASP A 51 -10.60 -10.39 4.18
C ASP A 51 -9.13 -10.31 4.65
N PRO A 52 -8.38 -11.42 4.65
CA PRO A 52 -6.99 -11.46 5.10
C PRO A 52 -6.06 -10.47 4.38
N VAL A 53 -6.40 -10.07 3.15
CA VAL A 53 -5.59 -9.13 2.37
C VAL A 53 -5.33 -7.82 3.13
N TRP A 54 -6.29 -7.38 3.94
CA TRP A 54 -6.15 -6.13 4.70
C TRP A 54 -5.15 -6.25 5.85
N ARG A 55 -5.00 -7.45 6.40
CA ARG A 55 -3.94 -7.75 7.36
C ARG A 55 -2.57 -7.70 6.70
N ASP A 56 -2.46 -8.24 5.49
CA ASP A 56 -1.21 -8.22 4.72
C ASP A 56 -0.82 -6.80 4.30
N GLU A 57 -1.80 -5.93 4.00
CA GLU A 57 -1.55 -4.55 3.61
C GLU A 57 -0.75 -3.74 4.64
N VAL A 58 -0.95 -3.96 5.93
CA VAL A 58 -0.17 -3.25 6.96
C VAL A 58 1.28 -3.71 7.03
N GLU A 59 1.63 -4.86 6.45
CA GLU A 59 3.01 -5.32 6.30
C GLU A 59 3.68 -4.71 5.04
N HIS A 60 2.90 -4.19 4.08
CA HIS A 60 3.43 -3.60 2.84
C HIS A 60 3.89 -2.14 2.99
N VAL A 61 3.85 -1.60 4.19
CA VAL A 61 4.39 -0.27 4.51
C VAL A 61 5.69 -0.37 5.30
N SER A 62 6.43 0.73 5.38
CA SER A 62 7.66 0.78 6.21
C SER A 62 7.30 0.71 7.69
N HIS A 63 7.57 -0.40 8.34
CA HIS A 63 7.25 -0.66 9.73
C HIS A 63 8.41 -1.36 10.47
N ARG A 64 8.32 -1.46 11.79
CA ARG A 64 9.10 -2.36 12.64
C ARG A 64 8.22 -3.56 12.99
N HIS A 65 8.79 -4.60 13.57
CA HIS A 65 8.01 -5.72 14.08
C HIS A 65 6.83 -5.23 14.90
N TYR A 66 5.65 -5.76 14.57
CA TYR A 66 4.41 -5.38 15.22
C TYR A 66 4.24 -6.09 16.55
N SER A 67 3.53 -5.45 17.46
CA SER A 67 3.03 -6.03 18.70
C SER A 67 1.70 -5.37 19.06
N THR A 68 0.93 -5.99 19.91
CA THR A 68 -0.30 -5.42 20.46
C THR A 68 -0.05 -4.43 21.62
N GLY A 69 1.22 -4.10 21.90
CA GLY A 69 1.54 -3.32 23.11
C GLY A 69 1.18 -4.12 24.38
N PHE A 70 0.58 -3.47 25.34
CA PHE A 70 0.21 -4.09 26.63
C PHE A 70 -1.23 -4.64 26.68
N TYR A 71 -1.96 -4.62 25.56
CA TYR A 71 -3.39 -5.02 25.55
C TYR A 71 -3.60 -6.51 25.90
N TYR A 72 -2.68 -7.38 25.47
CA TYR A 72 -2.77 -8.83 25.71
C TYR A 72 -1.63 -9.37 26.57
N GLY A 73 -1.01 -8.52 27.35
CA GLY A 73 0.09 -8.88 28.24
C GLY A 73 1.34 -8.04 28.02
N GLN A 74 2.44 -8.47 28.61
CA GLN A 74 3.69 -7.74 28.46
C GLN A 74 4.30 -8.03 27.07
N PRO A 75 4.51 -7.03 26.21
CA PRO A 75 5.09 -7.24 24.90
C PRO A 75 6.55 -7.69 25.04
N GLY A 76 6.95 -8.67 24.23
CA GLY A 76 8.35 -9.03 24.08
C GLY A 76 9.18 -7.88 23.49
N GLN A 77 10.47 -7.93 23.73
CA GLN A 77 11.42 -7.03 23.07
C GLN A 77 12.10 -7.77 21.91
N TYR A 78 12.23 -7.07 20.78
CA TYR A 78 13.01 -7.56 19.64
C TYR A 78 14.44 -7.04 19.75
N TYR A 79 15.41 -7.95 20.00
CA TYR A 79 16.79 -7.59 20.34
C TYR A 79 17.74 -7.58 19.12
N ASP A 80 17.37 -8.21 18.01
CA ASP A 80 18.31 -8.43 16.90
C ASP A 80 18.68 -7.12 16.19
N ASN A 81 17.72 -6.25 15.95
CA ASN A 81 17.98 -4.93 15.37
C ASN A 81 16.77 -3.98 15.54
N SER A 82 16.98 -2.69 15.27
CA SER A 82 15.95 -1.66 15.28
C SER A 82 15.55 -1.20 13.86
N ARG A 83 15.93 -1.96 12.83
CA ARG A 83 15.71 -1.57 11.44
C ARG A 83 14.24 -1.63 11.07
N TYR A 84 13.88 -0.80 10.08
CA TYR A 84 12.58 -0.87 9.44
C TYR A 84 12.57 -1.98 8.39
N ILE A 85 11.49 -2.74 8.37
CA ILE A 85 11.12 -3.64 7.29
C ILE A 85 10.58 -2.77 6.15
N ARG A 86 11.05 -2.99 4.92
CA ARG A 86 10.71 -2.22 3.73
C ARG A 86 10.76 -3.12 2.51
N ASP A 87 9.83 -4.03 2.43
CA ASP A 87 9.80 -5.05 1.38
C ASP A 87 9.00 -4.60 0.16
N TRP A 88 8.41 -3.40 0.22
CA TRP A 88 7.65 -2.80 -0.86
C TRP A 88 8.10 -1.38 -1.16
N GLN A 89 8.08 -1.03 -2.45
CA GLN A 89 8.44 0.29 -2.94
C GLN A 89 7.31 0.87 -3.80
N VAL A 90 6.93 2.12 -3.51
CA VAL A 90 6.00 2.87 -4.36
C VAL A 90 6.72 3.32 -5.63
N CYS A 91 6.17 2.97 -6.78
CA CYS A 91 6.70 3.33 -8.10
C CYS A 91 6.06 4.59 -8.66
N ALA A 92 4.73 4.69 -8.55
CA ALA A 92 3.98 5.83 -9.08
C ALA A 92 2.67 6.05 -8.31
N VAL A 93 2.07 7.20 -8.56
CA VAL A 93 0.72 7.56 -8.10
C VAL A 93 -0.14 7.82 -9.32
N VAL A 94 -1.32 7.24 -9.36
CA VAL A 94 -2.35 7.52 -10.37
C VAL A 94 -2.90 8.92 -10.12
N THR A 95 -2.78 9.80 -11.10
CA THR A 95 -3.31 11.16 -11.03
C THR A 95 -4.64 11.29 -11.74
N ASP A 96 -4.86 10.49 -12.77
CA ASP A 96 -6.10 10.40 -13.54
C ASP A 96 -6.21 9.02 -14.18
N CYS A 97 -7.46 8.57 -14.43
CA CYS A 97 -7.73 7.33 -15.15
C CYS A 97 -9.13 7.38 -15.75
N ASP A 98 -9.26 7.03 -17.01
CA ASP A 98 -10.58 6.91 -17.64
C ASP A 98 -11.24 5.54 -17.40
N ALA A 99 -12.48 5.40 -17.81
CA ALA A 99 -13.26 4.17 -17.68
C ALA A 99 -12.63 2.97 -18.40
N ASP A 100 -11.85 3.23 -19.44
CA ASP A 100 -11.17 2.20 -20.23
C ASP A 100 -9.82 1.80 -19.61
N GLY A 101 -9.38 2.47 -18.53
CA GLY A 101 -8.10 2.20 -17.88
C GLY A 101 -6.90 2.94 -18.51
N ASN A 102 -7.12 3.99 -19.30
CA ASN A 102 -6.02 4.84 -19.73
C ASN A 102 -5.65 5.77 -18.56
N ALA A 103 -4.58 5.45 -17.88
CA ALA A 103 -4.18 6.14 -16.68
C ALA A 103 -3.04 7.13 -16.95
N THR A 104 -3.09 8.26 -16.26
CA THR A 104 -2.00 9.22 -16.12
C THR A 104 -1.39 9.05 -14.74
N LEU A 105 -0.07 8.91 -14.68
CA LEU A 105 0.65 8.62 -13.45
C LEU A 105 1.79 9.61 -13.23
N SER A 106 2.14 9.81 -11.97
CA SER A 106 3.32 10.57 -11.55
C SER A 106 4.33 9.64 -10.90
N LEU A 107 5.53 9.55 -11.47
CA LEU A 107 6.60 8.68 -11.00
C LEU A 107 7.06 9.07 -9.58
N ARG A 108 7.38 8.07 -8.77
CA ARG A 108 8.03 8.23 -7.47
C ARG A 108 9.37 7.52 -7.42
N ASN A 109 9.41 6.28 -7.91
CA ASN A 109 10.62 5.49 -8.04
C ASN A 109 10.61 4.75 -9.38
N LYS A 110 11.79 4.43 -9.88
CA LYS A 110 11.94 3.73 -11.16
C LYS A 110 11.30 2.35 -11.13
N PHE A 111 10.75 1.95 -12.25
CA PHE A 111 10.34 0.59 -12.60
C PHE A 111 10.34 0.49 -14.13
N ALA A 112 10.31 -0.70 -14.66
CA ALA A 112 10.42 -0.95 -16.08
C ALA A 112 9.18 -1.65 -16.64
N ALA A 113 8.96 -1.49 -17.94
CA ALA A 113 8.03 -2.34 -18.67
C ALA A 113 8.49 -3.81 -18.53
N GLY A 114 7.53 -4.69 -18.21
CA GLY A 114 7.80 -6.09 -17.91
C GLY A 114 7.95 -6.42 -16.42
N ASP A 115 8.14 -5.42 -15.55
CA ASP A 115 8.16 -5.67 -14.11
C ASP A 115 6.77 -6.10 -13.62
N GLU A 116 6.76 -6.98 -12.61
CA GLU A 116 5.55 -7.25 -11.85
C GLU A 116 5.26 -6.09 -10.90
N ILE A 117 4.10 -5.48 -11.05
CA ILE A 117 3.63 -4.35 -10.25
C ILE A 117 2.28 -4.66 -9.64
N GLU A 118 1.99 -4.00 -8.54
CA GLU A 118 0.69 -4.07 -7.89
C GLU A 118 0.07 -2.68 -7.78
N LEU A 119 -1.22 -2.61 -8.04
CA LEU A 119 -2.05 -1.42 -7.86
C LEU A 119 -2.88 -1.56 -6.61
N VAL A 120 -2.87 -0.51 -5.78
CA VAL A 120 -3.66 -0.43 -4.55
C VAL A 120 -4.38 0.92 -4.49
N GLY A 121 -5.68 0.87 -4.31
CA GLY A 121 -6.55 2.05 -4.21
C GLY A 121 -7.48 1.97 -3.01
N PRO A 122 -8.25 3.04 -2.75
CA PRO A 122 -9.07 3.14 -1.55
C PRO A 122 -10.23 2.14 -1.49
N ASP A 123 -10.80 1.79 -2.64
CA ASP A 123 -12.11 1.13 -2.68
C ASP A 123 -12.06 -0.30 -3.26
N SER A 124 -10.88 -0.87 -3.44
CA SER A 124 -10.75 -2.19 -4.04
C SER A 124 -9.54 -2.95 -3.51
N ARG A 125 -9.66 -4.29 -3.53
CA ARG A 125 -8.52 -5.16 -3.26
C ARG A 125 -7.36 -4.80 -4.19
N PRO A 126 -6.11 -4.85 -3.69
CA PRO A 126 -4.93 -4.77 -4.52
C PRO A 126 -4.97 -5.81 -5.63
N PHE A 127 -4.38 -5.50 -6.76
CA PHE A 127 -4.24 -6.45 -7.86
C PHE A 127 -2.89 -6.31 -8.54
N THR A 128 -2.33 -7.44 -8.93
CA THR A 128 -1.03 -7.55 -9.62
C THR A 128 -1.22 -7.54 -11.13
N MET A 129 -0.27 -6.94 -11.83
CA MET A 129 -0.16 -7.00 -13.28
C MET A 129 1.30 -6.84 -13.73
N THR A 130 1.58 -7.24 -14.96
CA THR A 130 2.85 -6.88 -15.60
C THR A 130 2.77 -5.45 -16.13
N ALA A 131 3.75 -4.62 -15.81
CA ALA A 131 3.83 -3.24 -16.30
C ALA A 131 3.91 -3.23 -17.83
N PRO A 132 2.96 -2.61 -18.54
CA PRO A 132 3.05 -2.48 -19.99
C PRO A 132 4.09 -1.43 -20.39
N VAL A 133 4.36 -1.30 -21.68
CA VAL A 133 5.10 -0.14 -22.19
C VAL A 133 4.32 1.13 -21.85
N MET A 134 4.99 2.07 -21.24
CA MET A 134 4.44 3.36 -20.87
C MET A 134 4.66 4.38 -22.01
N HIS A 135 4.03 5.52 -21.93
CA HIS A 135 4.21 6.60 -22.91
C HIS A 135 4.36 7.94 -22.19
N ASP A 136 5.16 8.83 -22.72
CA ASP A 136 5.17 10.20 -22.27
C ASP A 136 3.90 10.96 -22.73
N LEU A 137 3.82 12.26 -22.40
CA LEU A 137 2.65 13.06 -22.76
C LEU A 137 2.56 13.36 -24.27
N GLU A 138 3.66 13.22 -25.01
CA GLU A 138 3.77 13.40 -26.46
C GLU A 138 3.50 12.10 -27.21
N GLY A 139 3.42 10.96 -26.51
CA GLY A 139 3.12 9.65 -27.05
C GLY A 139 4.33 8.79 -27.38
N PHE A 140 5.54 9.21 -27.02
CA PHE A 140 6.74 8.38 -27.20
C PHE A 140 6.82 7.29 -26.13
N GLU A 141 7.30 6.12 -26.53
CA GLU A 141 7.45 4.97 -25.66
C GLU A 141 8.47 5.20 -24.55
N LEU A 142 8.09 4.83 -23.33
CA LEU A 142 8.91 4.86 -22.14
C LEU A 142 9.00 3.45 -21.56
N TYR A 143 10.17 2.83 -21.63
CA TYR A 143 10.40 1.49 -21.09
C TYR A 143 10.81 1.50 -19.61
N GLU A 144 11.52 2.53 -19.16
CA GLU A 144 11.97 2.69 -17.78
C GLU A 144 12.07 4.18 -17.41
N PRO A 145 10.98 4.81 -16.95
CA PRO A 145 11.03 6.18 -16.47
C PRO A 145 11.86 6.25 -15.17
N ARG A 146 12.80 7.19 -15.09
CA ARG A 146 13.79 7.28 -13.99
C ARG A 146 13.73 8.58 -13.19
N THR A 147 13.26 9.66 -13.80
CA THR A 147 13.24 10.99 -13.16
C THR A 147 11.99 11.09 -12.26
N PRO A 148 12.15 11.30 -10.95
CA PRO A 148 11.01 11.49 -10.04
C PRO A 148 10.08 12.60 -10.54
N GLN A 149 8.79 12.42 -10.30
CA GLN A 149 7.68 13.28 -10.72
C GLN A 149 7.46 13.37 -12.26
N THR A 150 8.18 12.60 -13.07
CA THR A 150 7.80 12.43 -14.48
C THR A 150 6.35 12.00 -14.57
N VAL A 151 5.58 12.70 -15.40
CA VAL A 151 4.21 12.34 -15.72
C VAL A 151 4.21 11.47 -16.98
N PHE A 152 3.53 10.35 -16.94
CA PHE A 152 3.46 9.41 -18.04
C PHE A 152 2.10 8.74 -18.09
N LYS A 153 1.81 8.10 -19.21
CA LYS A 153 0.59 7.33 -19.44
C LYS A 153 0.87 5.84 -19.41
N MET A 154 -0.04 5.09 -18.83
CA MET A 154 0.02 3.63 -18.77
C MET A 154 -1.36 3.04 -18.95
N LYS A 155 -1.48 1.96 -19.73
CA LYS A 155 -2.73 1.22 -19.89
C LYS A 155 -2.91 0.26 -18.71
N LEU A 156 -3.98 0.42 -17.98
CA LEU A 156 -4.42 -0.47 -16.91
C LEU A 156 -5.53 -1.41 -17.43
N PRO A 157 -5.73 -2.57 -16.80
CA PRO A 157 -6.77 -3.52 -17.21
C PRO A 157 -8.19 -3.04 -16.89
N ARG A 158 -8.32 -2.04 -16.03
CA ARG A 158 -9.59 -1.45 -15.59
C ARG A 158 -9.38 -0.04 -15.06
N TYR A 159 -10.46 0.67 -14.84
CA TYR A 159 -10.44 1.93 -14.09
C TYR A 159 -9.81 1.75 -12.70
N VAL A 160 -8.98 2.70 -12.32
CA VAL A 160 -8.37 2.81 -10.99
C VAL A 160 -8.52 4.26 -10.53
N PRO A 161 -9.08 4.53 -9.35
CA PRO A 161 -9.34 5.89 -8.92
C PRO A 161 -8.04 6.70 -8.75
N PRO A 162 -8.07 8.02 -8.98
CA PRO A 162 -6.96 8.90 -8.64
C PRO A 162 -6.51 8.71 -7.19
N MET A 163 -5.24 8.99 -6.91
CA MET A 163 -4.54 8.75 -5.64
C MET A 163 -4.28 7.28 -5.31
N SER A 164 -4.61 6.34 -6.19
CA SER A 164 -4.11 4.96 -6.09
C SER A 164 -2.62 4.91 -6.33
N PHE A 165 -1.98 3.91 -5.73
CA PHE A 165 -0.53 3.71 -5.83
C PHE A 165 -0.21 2.51 -6.73
N VAL A 166 0.87 2.66 -7.49
CA VAL A 166 1.59 1.55 -8.12
C VAL A 166 2.79 1.24 -7.24
N ARG A 167 2.96 -0.03 -6.90
CA ARG A 167 4.06 -0.50 -6.07
C ARG A 167 4.62 -1.82 -6.59
N HIS A 168 5.81 -2.19 -6.15
CA HIS A 168 6.35 -3.53 -6.36
C HIS A 168 7.06 -4.04 -5.10
N ALA A 169 7.17 -5.36 -5.00
CA ALA A 169 8.00 -5.97 -3.97
C ALA A 169 9.48 -5.67 -4.26
N VAL A 170 10.21 -5.25 -3.24
CA VAL A 170 11.66 -5.07 -3.33
C VAL A 170 12.30 -6.40 -3.03
N SER A 171 12.91 -7.03 -4.05
CA SER A 171 13.79 -8.17 -3.79
C SER A 171 14.88 -7.71 -2.83
N LEU A 172 14.87 -8.21 -1.60
CA LEU A 172 16.00 -8.08 -0.71
C LEU A 172 17.15 -8.84 -1.38
N GLY A 173 17.87 -8.14 -2.26
CA GLY A 173 19.08 -8.67 -2.82
C GLY A 173 19.94 -9.14 -1.66
N ALA A 174 20.33 -10.41 -1.66
CA ALA A 174 21.34 -10.91 -0.79
C ALA A 174 22.52 -9.93 -0.90
N LYS A 175 22.74 -9.15 0.14
CA LYS A 175 24.00 -8.43 0.29
C LYS A 175 25.00 -9.49 0.69
N ASP A 176 25.77 -9.95 -0.33
CA ASP A 176 27.02 -10.65 -0.12
C ASP A 176 27.96 -9.82 0.78
#